data_40401bfa97afdf77279da406123b202b
#
_entry.id   40401bfa97afdf77279da406123b202b
#
_cell.length_a   1.000
_cell.length_b   1.000
_cell.length_c   1.000
_cell.angle_alpha   90.00
_cell.angle_beta   90.00
_cell.angle_gamma   90.00
#
_symmetry.space_group_name_H-M   'P 1'
#
loop_
_entity.id
_entity.type
_entity.pdbx_description
1 polymer ?
#
loop_
_entity_poly.entity_id
_entity_poly.type
_entity_poly.pdbx_seq_one_letter_code
_entity_poly.pdbx_strand_id
1 'polypeptide(L)'
;MSEYENIISALNNKALKMISAIEKLKTENAELKKELDKTNNTLKAKELDCHDLNVKYENLKLAKVIQLSGNDLHDAKIKVNRIVREIDKCISLLNR
;
A
#
# COMPACT_ATOMS: atom_id res chain seq x y z
N MET A 1 33.87 -8.38 52.57
CA MET A 1 33.43 -8.98 51.32
C MET A 1 32.73 -8.00 50.41
N SER A 2 33.20 -6.77 50.42
CA SER A 2 32.65 -5.70 49.57
C SER A 2 32.84 -5.96 48.08
N GLU A 3 33.83 -6.75 47.70
CA GLU A 3 34.10 -7.11 46.30
C GLU A 3 32.97 -7.96 45.70
N TYR A 4 32.50 -8.92 46.42
CA TYR A 4 31.37 -9.78 45.98
C TYR A 4 30.08 -8.99 45.91
N GLU A 5 29.85 -8.11 46.88
CA GLU A 5 28.67 -7.21 46.87
C GLU A 5 28.69 -6.28 45.69
N ASN A 6 29.86 -5.72 45.34
CA ASN A 6 30.01 -4.85 44.17
C ASN A 6 29.78 -5.58 42.87
N ILE A 7 30.27 -6.81 42.74
CA ILE A 7 30.06 -7.66 41.56
C ILE A 7 28.58 -7.99 41.41
N ILE A 8 27.92 -8.39 42.51
CA ILE A 8 26.51 -8.71 42.53
C ILE A 8 25.66 -7.48 42.15
N SER A 9 26.01 -6.33 42.74
CA SER A 9 25.32 -5.07 42.45
C SER A 9 25.49 -4.67 40.97
N ALA A 10 26.71 -4.78 40.42
CA ALA A 10 26.97 -4.49 39.01
C ALA A 10 26.20 -5.43 38.08
N LEU A 11 26.18 -6.71 38.41
CA LEU A 11 25.43 -7.73 37.66
C LEU A 11 23.93 -7.45 37.69
N ASN A 12 23.42 -7.11 38.87
CA ASN A 12 22.00 -6.77 39.05
C ASN A 12 21.62 -5.53 38.23
N ASN A 13 22.49 -4.50 38.25
CA ASN A 13 22.24 -3.29 37.44
C ASN A 13 22.23 -3.59 35.95
N LYS A 14 23.14 -4.44 35.48
CA LYS A 14 23.16 -4.87 34.07
C LYS A 14 21.90 -5.65 33.71
N ALA A 15 21.47 -6.54 34.61
CA ALA A 15 20.24 -7.32 34.39
C ALA A 15 19.02 -6.40 34.29
N LEU A 16 18.93 -5.40 35.15
CA LEU A 16 17.83 -4.41 35.12
C LEU A 16 17.85 -3.59 33.82
N LYS A 17 19.02 -3.18 33.36
CA LYS A 17 19.17 -2.46 32.09
C LYS A 17 18.74 -3.32 30.90
N MET A 18 19.08 -4.61 30.93
CA MET A 18 18.69 -5.56 29.90
C MET A 18 17.18 -5.75 29.87
N ILE A 19 16.57 -5.89 31.04
CA ILE A 19 15.10 -6.02 31.16
C ILE A 19 14.41 -4.78 30.61
N SER A 20 14.91 -3.59 30.98
CA SER A 20 14.39 -2.32 30.49
C SER A 20 14.52 -2.20 28.96
N ALA A 21 15.66 -2.61 28.42
CA ALA A 21 15.89 -2.62 26.96
C ALA A 21 14.92 -3.58 26.25
N ILE A 22 14.70 -4.77 26.83
CA ILE A 22 13.76 -5.76 26.28
C ILE A 22 12.35 -5.19 26.26
N GLU A 23 11.90 -4.58 27.35
CA GLU A 23 10.57 -3.97 27.45
C GLU A 23 10.39 -2.86 26.42
N LYS A 24 11.42 -2.01 26.28
CA LYS A 24 11.41 -0.94 25.29
C LYS A 24 11.34 -1.50 23.87
N LEU A 25 12.12 -2.52 23.55
CA LEU A 25 12.10 -3.18 22.25
C LEU A 25 10.77 -3.84 21.98
N LYS A 26 10.14 -4.46 22.97
CA LYS A 26 8.80 -5.05 22.84
C LYS A 26 7.75 -3.98 22.49
N THR A 27 7.82 -2.84 23.16
CA THR A 27 6.91 -1.72 22.91
C THR A 27 7.12 -1.17 21.51
N GLU A 28 8.36 -0.91 21.13
CA GLU A 28 8.70 -0.44 19.79
C GLU A 28 8.26 -1.43 18.71
N ASN A 29 8.44 -2.71 18.96
CA ASN A 29 8.04 -3.77 18.05
C ASN A 29 6.53 -3.79 17.85
N ALA A 30 5.77 -3.66 18.93
CA ALA A 30 4.30 -3.60 18.87
C ALA A 30 3.82 -2.35 18.10
N GLU A 31 4.46 -1.22 18.34
CA GLU A 31 4.15 0.03 17.61
C GLU A 31 4.47 -0.08 16.12
N LEU A 32 5.62 -0.67 15.78
CA LEU A 32 6.01 -0.88 14.39
C LEU A 32 5.05 -1.81 13.66
N LYS A 33 4.60 -2.88 14.29
CA LYS A 33 3.60 -3.77 13.74
C LYS A 33 2.28 -3.06 13.48
N LYS A 34 1.87 -2.22 14.42
CA LYS A 34 0.66 -1.42 14.30
C LYS A 34 0.75 -0.44 13.14
N GLU A 35 1.89 0.25 13.00
CA GLU A 35 2.15 1.16 11.90
C GLU A 35 2.19 0.43 10.56
N LEU A 36 2.80 -0.75 10.54
CA LEU A 36 2.87 -1.57 9.33
C LEU A 36 1.47 -1.98 8.86
N ASP A 37 0.62 -2.44 9.77
CA ASP A 37 -0.76 -2.80 9.46
C ASP A 37 -1.54 -1.60 8.93
N LYS A 38 -1.39 -0.46 9.57
CA LYS A 38 -2.02 0.80 9.16
C LYS A 38 -1.56 1.22 7.76
N THR A 39 -0.25 1.13 7.51
CA THR A 39 0.34 1.48 6.21
C THR A 39 -0.13 0.52 5.12
N ASN A 40 -0.19 -0.76 5.40
CA ASN A 40 -0.70 -1.77 4.47
C ASN A 40 -2.17 -1.51 4.12
N ASN A 41 -3.00 -1.16 5.10
CA ASN A 41 -4.40 -0.82 4.86
C ASN A 41 -4.53 0.44 4.01
N THR A 42 -3.70 1.46 4.29
CA THR A 42 -3.65 2.68 3.49
C THR A 42 -3.20 2.39 2.06
N LEU A 43 -2.21 1.52 1.90
CA LEU A 43 -1.72 1.11 0.58
C LEU A 43 -2.82 0.43 -0.23
N LYS A 44 -3.56 -0.51 0.38
CA LYS A 44 -4.68 -1.18 -0.27
C LYS A 44 -5.77 -0.19 -0.69
N ALA A 45 -6.09 0.76 0.18
CA ALA A 45 -7.07 1.80 -0.13
C ALA A 45 -6.61 2.67 -1.30
N LYS A 46 -5.32 3.04 -1.34
CA LYS A 46 -4.75 3.83 -2.43
C LYS A 46 -4.70 3.06 -3.74
N GLU A 47 -4.41 1.78 -3.71
CA GLU A 47 -4.45 0.91 -4.89
C GLU A 47 -5.85 0.85 -5.47
N LEU A 48 -6.86 0.72 -4.61
CA LEU A 48 -8.26 0.72 -5.01
C LEU A 48 -8.66 2.06 -5.62
N ASP A 49 -8.28 3.17 -4.99
CA ASP A 49 -8.52 4.52 -5.52
C ASP A 49 -7.88 4.71 -6.88
N CYS A 50 -6.65 4.25 -7.06
CA CYS A 50 -5.95 4.31 -8.35
C CYS A 50 -6.69 3.51 -9.43
N HIS A 51 -7.18 2.32 -9.06
CA HIS A 51 -7.97 1.49 -9.97
C HIS A 51 -9.25 2.21 -10.38
N ASP A 52 -9.98 2.76 -9.42
CA ASP A 52 -11.24 3.47 -9.66
C ASP A 52 -11.01 4.72 -10.54
N LEU A 53 -9.95 5.47 -10.25
CA LEU A 53 -9.58 6.64 -11.05
C LEU A 53 -9.21 6.25 -12.48
N ASN A 54 -8.53 5.14 -12.63
CA ASN A 54 -8.14 4.64 -13.96
C ASN A 54 -9.37 4.25 -14.77
N VAL A 55 -10.34 3.59 -14.14
CA VAL A 55 -11.61 3.25 -14.77
C VAL A 55 -12.37 4.51 -15.19
N LYS A 56 -12.45 5.50 -14.30
CA LYS A 56 -13.10 6.78 -14.60
C LYS A 56 -12.41 7.52 -15.74
N TYR A 57 -11.09 7.51 -15.75
CA TYR A 57 -10.29 8.13 -16.80
C TYR A 57 -10.58 7.48 -18.17
N GLU A 58 -10.58 6.16 -18.21
CA GLU A 58 -10.86 5.41 -19.43
C GLU A 58 -12.30 5.65 -19.93
N ASN A 59 -13.26 5.72 -19.00
CA ASN A 59 -14.64 6.03 -19.34
C ASN A 59 -14.80 7.45 -19.90
N LEU A 60 -14.09 8.40 -19.30
CA LEU A 60 -14.09 9.80 -19.77
C LEU A 60 -13.46 9.91 -21.16
N LYS A 61 -12.37 9.21 -21.38
CA LYS A 61 -11.66 9.14 -22.66
C LYS A 61 -12.56 8.55 -23.74
N LEU A 62 -13.29 7.49 -23.39
CA LEU A 62 -14.28 6.85 -24.27
C LEU A 62 -15.40 7.84 -24.63
N ALA A 63 -15.97 8.50 -23.62
CA ALA A 63 -17.05 9.48 -23.83
C ALA A 63 -16.60 10.63 -24.72
N LYS A 64 -15.36 11.13 -24.54
CA LYS A 64 -14.78 12.19 -25.35
C LYS A 64 -14.62 11.74 -26.81
N VAL A 65 -14.15 10.52 -27.05
CA VAL A 65 -14.00 9.96 -28.38
C VAL A 65 -15.35 9.85 -29.06
N ILE A 66 -16.36 9.37 -28.36
CA ILE A 66 -17.74 9.26 -28.88
C ILE A 66 -18.28 10.64 -29.25
N GLN A 67 -18.07 11.65 -28.39
CA GLN A 67 -18.52 13.02 -28.62
C GLN A 67 -17.82 13.66 -29.82
N LEU A 68 -16.52 13.45 -29.98
CA LEU A 68 -15.72 14.01 -31.08
C LEU A 68 -16.01 13.32 -32.42
N SER A 69 -16.41 12.06 -32.39
CA SER A 69 -16.72 11.26 -33.60
C SER A 69 -18.13 11.51 -34.15
N GLY A 70 -18.86 12.38 -33.55
CA GLY A 70 -20.29 12.78 -33.69
C GLY A 70 -21.12 12.36 -34.88
N ASN A 71 -20.60 12.21 -36.09
CA ASN A 71 -21.41 11.93 -37.29
C ASN A 71 -20.99 10.68 -38.06
N ASP A 72 -19.93 9.99 -37.64
CA ASP A 72 -19.48 8.79 -38.33
C ASP A 72 -19.56 7.60 -37.36
N LEU A 73 -20.71 6.94 -37.36
CA LEU A 73 -20.99 5.78 -36.52
C LEU A 73 -19.99 4.65 -36.72
N HIS A 74 -19.49 4.47 -37.92
CA HIS A 74 -18.53 3.42 -38.25
C HIS A 74 -17.17 3.65 -37.58
N ASP A 75 -16.62 4.85 -37.73
CA ASP A 75 -15.35 5.25 -37.11
C ASP A 75 -15.45 5.26 -35.58
N ALA A 76 -16.57 5.74 -35.05
CA ALA A 76 -16.84 5.71 -33.61
C ALA A 76 -16.86 4.27 -33.09
N LYS A 77 -17.49 3.34 -33.79
CA LYS A 77 -17.55 1.94 -33.45
C LYS A 77 -16.16 1.29 -33.43
N ILE A 78 -15.35 1.57 -34.44
CA ILE A 78 -13.96 1.06 -34.50
C ILE A 78 -13.14 1.59 -33.34
N LYS A 79 -13.22 2.88 -33.04
CA LYS A 79 -12.52 3.52 -31.92
C LYS A 79 -12.95 2.96 -30.57
N VAL A 80 -14.25 2.77 -30.37
CA VAL A 80 -14.80 2.18 -29.14
C VAL A 80 -14.29 0.75 -28.97
N ASN A 81 -14.33 -0.06 -30.02
CA ASN A 81 -13.82 -1.44 -29.95
C ASN A 81 -12.34 -1.49 -29.61
N ARG A 82 -11.55 -0.58 -30.16
CA ARG A 82 -10.11 -0.50 -29.84
C ARG A 82 -9.87 -0.12 -28.38
N ILE A 83 -10.61 0.86 -27.86
CA ILE A 83 -10.49 1.29 -26.47
C ILE A 83 -10.92 0.19 -25.52
N VAL A 84 -11.98 -0.52 -25.82
CA VAL A 84 -12.44 -1.69 -25.03
C VAL A 84 -11.33 -2.75 -24.97
N ARG A 85 -10.69 -3.04 -26.10
CA ARG A 85 -9.55 -3.98 -26.14
C ARG A 85 -8.39 -3.51 -25.27
N GLU A 86 -8.08 -2.21 -25.32
CA GLU A 86 -7.02 -1.63 -24.48
C GLU A 86 -7.35 -1.73 -23.00
N ILE A 87 -8.60 -1.47 -22.61
CA ILE A 87 -9.08 -1.60 -21.24
C ILE A 87 -8.96 -3.05 -20.78
N ASP A 88 -9.44 -4.00 -21.58
CA ASP A 88 -9.35 -5.44 -21.26
C ASP A 88 -7.91 -5.87 -21.08
N LYS A 89 -7.01 -5.37 -21.91
CA LYS A 89 -5.60 -5.66 -21.83
C LYS A 89 -4.99 -5.11 -20.52
N CYS A 90 -5.37 -3.88 -20.14
CA CYS A 90 -4.92 -3.29 -18.87
C CYS A 90 -5.44 -4.06 -17.67
N ILE A 91 -6.70 -4.47 -17.67
CA ILE A 91 -7.30 -5.29 -16.62
C ILE A 91 -6.57 -6.63 -16.51
N SER A 92 -6.27 -7.26 -17.64
CA SER A 92 -5.53 -8.51 -17.69
C SER A 92 -4.14 -8.36 -17.08
N LEU A 93 -3.45 -7.25 -17.31
CA LEU A 93 -2.14 -6.96 -16.74
C LEU A 93 -2.20 -6.72 -15.24
N LEU A 94 -3.30 -6.10 -14.75
CA LEU A 94 -3.50 -5.84 -13.32
C LEU A 94 -3.81 -7.11 -12.52
N ASN A 95 -4.39 -8.12 -13.16
CA ASN A 95 -4.77 -9.38 -12.52
C ASN A 95 -3.67 -10.44 -12.53
N ARG A 96 -2.49 -10.09 -12.92
CA ARG A 96 -1.33 -10.99 -12.90
C ARG A 96 -0.74 -11.23 -11.51
#